data_45070b70d8c822a523cb69ab5147253d
#
_entry.id   45070b70d8c822a523cb69ab5147253d
#
_cell.length_a   1.000
_cell.length_b   1.000
_cell.length_c   1.000
_cell.angle_alpha   90.00
_cell.angle_beta   90.00
_cell.angle_gamma   90.00
#
_symmetry.space_group_name_H-M   'P 1'
#
loop_
_entity.id
_entity.type
_entity.pdbx_description
1 polymer ?
#
loop_
_entity_poly.entity_id
_entity_poly.type
_entity_poly.pdbx_seq_one_letter_code
_entity_poly.pdbx_strand_id
1 'polypeptide(L)'
;MKQKVIFVLLNDYSDWEGAFLSTALHVGVVPGSDVKYEVYTAAPTLNEVRSIGGLRTLPDYSFENIPRDYAALVLIGGNSWDSPEAEFVSPLVQEALSKGKIIGAICNASSFLCSHGFLNEVKHTGNGLDQLKQWGGESYTNEAGFIEKQAVSDKNIVTANGVGYLEFTREMLLLLQANSPEVIAGWYDFFKNGYFK
;
A
#
# COMPACT_ATOMS: atom_id res chain seq x y z
N MET A 1 -5.15 -22.79 -0.43
CA MET A 1 -4.06 -22.07 -1.12
C MET A 1 -3.96 -20.67 -0.51
N LYS A 2 -2.76 -20.16 -0.31
CA LYS A 2 -2.56 -18.78 0.13
C LYS A 2 -2.93 -17.82 -0.98
N GLN A 3 -3.43 -16.64 -0.62
CA GLN A 3 -3.76 -15.57 -1.56
C GLN A 3 -2.54 -14.67 -1.77
N LYS A 4 -2.35 -14.19 -2.99
CA LYS A 4 -1.24 -13.29 -3.32
C LYS A 4 -1.55 -11.85 -2.92
N VAL A 5 -0.57 -11.15 -2.39
CA VAL A 5 -0.57 -9.69 -2.23
C VAL A 5 0.61 -9.14 -3.02
N ILE A 6 0.33 -8.22 -3.94
CA ILE A 6 1.32 -7.70 -4.88
C ILE A 6 1.79 -6.32 -4.41
N PHE A 7 3.07 -6.20 -4.12
CA PHE A 7 3.73 -4.95 -3.76
C PHE A 7 4.27 -4.29 -5.03
N VAL A 8 3.71 -3.16 -5.39
CA VAL A 8 4.12 -2.36 -6.56
C VAL A 8 5.30 -1.48 -6.15
N LEU A 9 6.43 -1.66 -6.81
CA LEU A 9 7.67 -0.95 -6.55
C LEU A 9 8.09 -0.17 -7.80
N LEU A 10 8.38 1.11 -7.61
CA LEU A 10 9.10 1.94 -8.57
C LEU A 10 10.53 2.17 -8.06
N ASN A 11 11.44 2.67 -8.90
CA ASN A 11 12.73 3.12 -8.40
C ASN A 11 12.55 4.19 -7.31
N ASP A 12 13.50 4.29 -6.40
CA ASP A 12 13.45 5.15 -5.23
C ASP A 12 12.22 4.90 -4.32
N TYR A 13 11.78 3.63 -4.23
CA TYR A 13 10.75 3.26 -3.25
C TYR A 13 11.28 3.37 -1.81
N SER A 14 10.39 3.66 -0.85
CA SER A 14 10.74 3.81 0.57
C SER A 14 10.84 2.44 1.25
N ASP A 15 12.01 2.08 1.76
CA ASP A 15 12.30 0.77 2.36
C ASP A 15 11.38 0.41 3.52
N TRP A 16 11.08 1.38 4.40
CA TRP A 16 10.32 1.15 5.63
C TRP A 16 8.81 1.02 5.41
N GLU A 17 8.28 1.52 4.29
CA GLU A 17 6.84 1.64 4.10
C GLU A 17 6.16 0.29 3.84
N GLY A 18 6.86 -0.66 3.21
CA GLY A 18 6.35 -2.00 2.94
C GLY A 18 6.81 -3.07 3.93
N ALA A 19 7.87 -2.82 4.71
CA ALA A 19 8.57 -3.85 5.47
C ALA A 19 7.71 -4.54 6.53
N PHE A 20 6.94 -3.78 7.31
CA PHE A 20 6.09 -4.34 8.37
C PHE A 20 4.92 -5.14 7.78
N LEU A 21 4.27 -4.61 6.75
CA LEU A 21 3.15 -5.30 6.09
C LEU A 21 3.62 -6.60 5.41
N SER A 22 4.71 -6.54 4.65
CA SER A 22 5.25 -7.73 3.97
C SER A 22 5.62 -8.82 4.97
N THR A 23 6.28 -8.45 6.07
CA THR A 23 6.64 -9.39 7.13
C THR A 23 5.42 -10.01 7.77
N ALA A 24 4.43 -9.20 8.21
CA ALA A 24 3.22 -9.70 8.86
C ALA A 24 2.39 -10.61 7.95
N LEU A 25 2.36 -10.35 6.65
CA LEU A 25 1.67 -11.20 5.67
C LEU A 25 2.43 -12.50 5.39
N HIS A 26 3.76 -12.44 5.30
CA HIS A 26 4.59 -13.58 4.89
C HIS A 26 4.81 -14.61 6.01
N VAL A 27 5.11 -14.14 7.24
CA VAL A 27 5.39 -15.02 8.38
C VAL A 27 4.23 -15.13 9.37
N GLY A 28 3.18 -14.32 9.19
CA GLY A 28 2.02 -14.22 10.09
C GLY A 28 2.12 -13.07 11.07
N VAL A 29 0.96 -12.59 11.52
CA VAL A 29 0.83 -11.52 12.53
C VAL A 29 1.40 -11.98 13.88
N VAL A 30 1.25 -13.26 14.18
CA VAL A 30 1.86 -13.92 15.35
C VAL A 30 2.72 -15.07 14.83
N PRO A 31 3.96 -15.24 15.31
CA PRO A 31 4.79 -16.37 14.93
C PRO A 31 4.07 -17.71 15.15
N GLY A 32 4.02 -18.55 14.12
CA GLY A 32 3.34 -19.84 14.16
C GLY A 32 1.83 -19.81 13.93
N SER A 33 1.23 -18.65 13.67
CA SER A 33 -0.17 -18.58 13.24
C SER A 33 -0.32 -18.99 11.77
N ASP A 34 -1.56 -19.38 11.40
CA ASP A 34 -1.87 -19.67 10.00
C ASP A 34 -1.64 -18.46 9.10
N VAL A 35 -0.80 -18.64 8.08
CA VAL A 35 -0.47 -17.61 7.09
C VAL A 35 -1.40 -17.77 5.88
N LYS A 36 -2.27 -16.76 5.68
CA LYS A 36 -3.26 -16.74 4.61
C LYS A 36 -2.73 -16.18 3.28
N TYR A 37 -1.61 -15.45 3.34
CA TYR A 37 -1.11 -14.64 2.23
C TYR A 37 0.32 -15.01 1.86
N GLU A 38 0.68 -14.70 0.61
CA GLU A 38 2.04 -14.70 0.08
C GLU A 38 2.31 -13.33 -0.55
N VAL A 39 3.47 -12.77 -0.26
CA VAL A 39 3.90 -11.48 -0.79
C VAL A 39 4.72 -11.69 -2.06
N TYR A 40 4.37 -10.94 -3.09
CA TYR A 40 5.10 -10.84 -4.34
C TYR A 40 5.33 -9.38 -4.69
N THR A 41 6.36 -9.11 -5.46
CA THR A 41 6.72 -7.77 -5.93
C THR A 41 6.46 -7.63 -7.41
N ALA A 42 6.03 -6.44 -7.83
CA ALA A 42 5.87 -6.08 -9.23
C ALA A 42 6.50 -4.71 -9.51
N ALA A 43 7.12 -4.58 -10.67
CA ALA A 43 7.73 -3.34 -11.15
C ALA A 43 7.46 -3.15 -12.65
N PRO A 44 7.82 -2.00 -13.25
CA PRO A 44 7.61 -1.78 -14.68
C PRO A 44 8.16 -2.89 -15.57
N THR A 45 9.32 -3.44 -15.20
CA THR A 45 9.98 -4.58 -15.88
C THR A 45 10.48 -5.58 -14.84
N LEU A 46 11.08 -6.69 -15.29
CA LEU A 46 11.80 -7.62 -14.41
C LEU A 46 13.23 -7.19 -14.06
N ASN A 47 13.64 -5.99 -14.47
CA ASN A 47 14.92 -5.44 -14.06
C ASN A 47 14.90 -5.06 -12.57
N GLU A 48 16.07 -5.05 -11.96
CA GLU A 48 16.28 -4.58 -10.60
C GLU A 48 15.72 -3.17 -10.40
N VAL A 49 14.96 -2.96 -9.31
CA VAL A 49 14.59 -1.63 -8.80
C VAL A 49 15.36 -1.35 -7.51
N ARG A 50 15.66 -0.08 -7.27
CA ARG A 50 16.40 0.37 -6.08
C ARG A 50 15.51 1.19 -5.16
N SER A 51 15.68 0.97 -3.86
CA SER A 51 15.05 1.79 -2.84
C SER A 51 15.81 3.09 -2.59
N ILE A 52 15.19 4.00 -1.84
CA ILE A 52 15.84 5.22 -1.32
C ILE A 52 17.06 4.87 -0.47
N GLY A 53 16.98 3.79 0.32
CA GLY A 53 18.10 3.30 1.16
C GLY A 53 19.17 2.53 0.39
N GLY A 54 19.01 2.37 -0.94
CA GLY A 54 19.98 1.69 -1.80
C GLY A 54 19.86 0.17 -1.86
N LEU A 55 18.79 -0.41 -1.27
CA LEU A 55 18.51 -1.83 -1.40
C LEU A 55 18.09 -2.16 -2.84
N ARG A 56 18.50 -3.33 -3.31
CA ARG A 56 18.15 -3.82 -4.63
C ARG A 56 17.10 -4.91 -4.52
N THR A 57 16.02 -4.73 -5.26
CA THR A 57 14.94 -5.71 -5.35
C THR A 57 14.80 -6.18 -6.78
N LEU A 58 14.86 -7.49 -6.97
CA LEU A 58 14.47 -8.13 -8.23
C LEU A 58 12.98 -8.44 -8.14
N PRO A 59 12.12 -7.83 -8.98
CA PRO A 59 10.68 -8.05 -8.89
C PRO A 59 10.30 -9.45 -9.39
N ASP A 60 9.23 -10.02 -8.79
CA ASP A 60 8.66 -11.31 -9.20
C ASP A 60 7.90 -11.20 -10.51
N TYR A 61 7.28 -10.03 -10.78
CA TYR A 61 6.47 -9.77 -11.96
C TYR A 61 6.81 -8.42 -12.60
N SER A 62 6.72 -8.35 -13.93
CA SER A 62 6.53 -7.06 -14.60
C SER A 62 5.05 -6.65 -14.52
N PHE A 63 4.74 -5.36 -14.68
CA PHE A 63 3.34 -4.88 -14.66
C PHE A 63 2.46 -5.58 -15.71
N GLU A 64 3.01 -5.99 -16.84
CA GLU A 64 2.30 -6.72 -17.88
C GLU A 64 1.93 -8.15 -17.50
N ASN A 65 2.67 -8.76 -16.55
CA ASN A 65 2.57 -10.17 -16.20
C ASN A 65 2.07 -10.42 -14.76
N ILE A 66 1.47 -9.40 -14.11
CA ILE A 66 0.86 -9.59 -12.79
C ILE A 66 -0.27 -10.63 -12.89
N PRO A 67 -0.26 -11.69 -12.06
CA PRO A 67 -1.32 -12.68 -12.06
C PRO A 67 -2.66 -12.03 -11.66
N ARG A 68 -3.77 -12.50 -12.21
CA ARG A 68 -5.10 -11.92 -11.91
C ARG A 68 -5.71 -12.41 -10.60
N ASP A 69 -5.14 -13.44 -9.98
CA ASP A 69 -5.64 -14.13 -8.78
C ASP A 69 -5.00 -13.60 -7.48
N TYR A 70 -4.90 -12.26 -7.32
CA TYR A 70 -4.41 -11.63 -6.10
C TYR A 70 -5.55 -11.04 -5.26
N ALA A 71 -5.29 -10.83 -3.96
CA ALA A 71 -6.21 -10.20 -3.02
C ALA A 71 -6.06 -8.67 -2.99
N ALA A 72 -4.84 -8.17 -3.07
CA ALA A 72 -4.54 -6.74 -2.97
C ALA A 72 -3.35 -6.32 -3.83
N LEU A 73 -3.37 -5.05 -4.30
CA LEU A 73 -2.22 -4.29 -4.75
C LEU A 73 -1.80 -3.32 -3.65
N VAL A 74 -0.51 -3.31 -3.31
CA VAL A 74 0.06 -2.42 -2.30
C VAL A 74 1.09 -1.53 -2.98
N LEU A 75 0.75 -0.26 -3.12
CA LEU A 75 1.57 0.75 -3.78
C LEU A 75 2.52 1.36 -2.74
N ILE A 76 3.78 0.98 -2.80
CA ILE A 76 4.82 1.48 -1.88
C ILE A 76 5.26 2.85 -2.34
N GLY A 77 5.25 3.81 -1.44
CA GLY A 77 5.66 5.18 -1.74
C GLY A 77 7.14 5.30 -2.11
N GLY A 78 7.57 6.50 -2.35
CA GLY A 78 8.92 6.82 -2.80
C GLY A 78 8.92 8.07 -3.68
N ASN A 79 10.04 8.30 -4.39
CA ASN A 79 10.27 9.54 -5.13
C ASN A 79 9.85 9.48 -6.61
N SER A 80 9.45 8.32 -7.13
CA SER A 80 9.19 8.14 -8.57
C SER A 80 7.70 8.05 -8.94
N TRP A 81 6.79 8.47 -8.05
CA TRP A 81 5.35 8.40 -8.33
C TRP A 81 4.82 9.51 -9.26
N ASP A 82 5.66 10.48 -9.64
CA ASP A 82 5.43 11.47 -10.68
C ASP A 82 6.18 11.18 -11.99
N SER A 83 6.80 10.01 -12.09
CA SER A 83 7.54 9.57 -13.28
C SER A 83 6.62 8.99 -14.35
N PRO A 84 7.05 8.93 -15.62
CA PRO A 84 6.31 8.27 -16.68
C PRO A 84 6.02 6.79 -16.41
N GLU A 85 6.90 6.10 -15.68
CA GLU A 85 6.68 4.70 -15.30
C GLU A 85 5.52 4.52 -14.32
N ALA A 86 5.23 5.52 -13.48
CA ALA A 86 4.10 5.46 -12.55
C ALA A 86 2.76 5.42 -13.30
N GLU A 87 2.66 6.02 -14.48
CA GLU A 87 1.43 6.03 -15.28
C GLU A 87 0.95 4.62 -15.66
N PHE A 88 1.86 3.65 -15.77
CA PHE A 88 1.48 2.25 -16.03
C PHE A 88 0.76 1.60 -14.84
N VAL A 89 0.80 2.21 -13.64
CA VAL A 89 0.10 1.69 -12.46
C VAL A 89 -1.38 2.05 -12.46
N SER A 90 -1.77 3.18 -13.09
CA SER A 90 -3.17 3.64 -13.12
C SER A 90 -4.14 2.58 -13.68
N PRO A 91 -3.91 1.95 -14.85
CA PRO A 91 -4.78 0.89 -15.34
C PRO A 91 -4.80 -0.35 -14.43
N LEU A 92 -3.72 -0.67 -13.71
CA LEU A 92 -3.69 -1.77 -12.75
C LEU A 92 -4.60 -1.50 -11.55
N VAL A 93 -4.58 -0.27 -11.03
CA VAL A 93 -5.47 0.17 -9.94
C VAL A 93 -6.93 0.15 -10.41
N GLN A 94 -7.22 0.68 -11.60
CA GLN A 94 -8.56 0.70 -12.18
C GLN A 94 -9.12 -0.73 -12.33
N GLU A 95 -8.31 -1.65 -12.87
CA GLU A 95 -8.70 -3.06 -13.02
C GLU A 95 -8.94 -3.72 -11.65
N ALA A 96 -8.04 -3.49 -10.68
CA ALA A 96 -8.14 -4.05 -9.35
C ALA A 96 -9.43 -3.60 -8.65
N LEU A 97 -9.73 -2.29 -8.65
CA LEU A 97 -10.95 -1.73 -8.06
C LEU A 97 -12.20 -2.26 -8.74
N SER A 98 -12.22 -2.37 -10.07
CA SER A 98 -13.38 -2.93 -10.82
C SER A 98 -13.68 -4.37 -10.44
N LYS A 99 -12.67 -5.12 -9.97
CA LYS A 99 -12.78 -6.51 -9.50
C LYS A 99 -12.97 -6.62 -7.99
N GLY A 100 -13.20 -5.51 -7.28
CA GLY A 100 -13.38 -5.48 -5.84
C GLY A 100 -12.12 -5.87 -5.04
N LYS A 101 -10.92 -5.73 -5.64
CA LYS A 101 -9.65 -5.97 -4.95
C LYS A 101 -9.31 -4.83 -4.00
N ILE A 102 -8.46 -5.10 -3.02
CA ILE A 102 -7.98 -4.10 -2.07
C ILE A 102 -6.79 -3.34 -2.67
N ILE A 103 -6.79 -2.03 -2.47
CA ILE A 103 -5.67 -1.14 -2.79
C ILE A 103 -5.13 -0.57 -1.49
N GLY A 104 -3.84 -0.78 -1.25
CA GLY A 104 -3.08 -0.04 -0.25
C GLY A 104 -2.18 0.98 -0.93
N ALA A 105 -2.13 2.22 -0.45
CA ALA A 105 -1.19 3.23 -0.94
C ALA A 105 -0.63 4.04 0.22
N ILE A 106 0.66 4.27 0.22
CA ILE A 106 1.35 5.02 1.29
C ILE A 106 2.22 6.11 0.70
N CYS A 107 2.35 7.25 1.40
CA CYS A 107 3.21 8.37 0.99
C CYS A 107 2.81 8.95 -0.39
N ASN A 108 3.75 9.12 -1.31
CA ASN A 108 3.48 9.65 -2.65
C ASN A 108 2.61 8.73 -3.50
N ALA A 109 2.52 7.44 -3.19
CA ALA A 109 1.53 6.57 -3.83
C ALA A 109 0.08 6.98 -3.51
N SER A 110 -0.20 7.53 -2.31
CA SER A 110 -1.50 8.14 -2.01
C SER A 110 -1.76 9.39 -2.86
N SER A 111 -0.72 10.20 -3.10
CA SER A 111 -0.82 11.37 -3.98
C SER A 111 -1.06 10.96 -5.44
N PHE A 112 -0.45 9.87 -5.89
CA PHE A 112 -0.73 9.27 -7.20
C PHE A 112 -2.19 8.81 -7.32
N LEU A 113 -2.75 8.12 -6.32
CA LEU A 113 -4.18 7.77 -6.34
C LEU A 113 -5.07 9.02 -6.43
N CYS A 114 -4.68 10.08 -5.73
CA CYS A 114 -5.37 11.36 -5.75
C CYS A 114 -5.35 11.99 -7.16
N SER A 115 -4.19 12.05 -7.82
CA SER A 115 -4.05 12.67 -9.14
C SER A 115 -4.85 11.95 -10.25
N HIS A 116 -5.19 10.68 -10.03
CA HIS A 116 -6.01 9.89 -10.94
C HIS A 116 -7.50 9.80 -10.51
N GLY A 117 -7.91 10.57 -9.50
CA GLY A 117 -9.31 10.64 -9.04
C GLY A 117 -9.78 9.40 -8.25
N PHE A 118 -8.92 8.43 -7.94
CA PHE A 118 -9.30 7.22 -7.21
C PHE A 118 -9.75 7.48 -5.77
N LEU A 119 -9.45 8.67 -5.22
CA LEU A 119 -9.83 9.07 -3.86
C LEU A 119 -11.12 9.89 -3.79
N ASN A 120 -11.77 10.18 -4.92
CA ASN A 120 -12.92 11.08 -4.97
C ASN A 120 -14.18 10.53 -4.27
N GLU A 121 -14.29 9.22 -4.06
CA GLU A 121 -15.46 8.57 -3.49
C GLU A 121 -15.18 7.88 -2.13
N VAL A 122 -14.01 8.15 -1.52
CA VAL A 122 -13.58 7.50 -0.28
C VAL A 122 -12.98 8.48 0.70
N LYS A 123 -13.11 8.17 1.99
CA LYS A 123 -12.30 8.79 3.04
C LYS A 123 -10.85 8.36 2.86
N HIS A 124 -9.92 9.29 3.04
CA HIS A 124 -8.51 9.03 2.74
C HIS A 124 -7.59 9.96 3.54
N THR A 125 -6.31 9.67 3.47
CA THR A 125 -5.22 10.51 3.96
C THR A 125 -4.04 10.45 2.99
N GLY A 126 -2.97 11.14 3.31
CA GLY A 126 -1.71 11.19 2.57
C GLY A 126 -0.70 12.02 3.36
N ASN A 127 0.38 12.48 2.72
CA ASN A 127 1.39 13.31 3.36
C ASN A 127 0.89 14.70 3.79
N GLY A 128 -0.28 15.12 3.30
CA GLY A 128 -0.96 16.35 3.67
C GLY A 128 -1.96 16.76 2.61
N LEU A 129 -3.02 17.47 3.03
CA LEU A 129 -4.08 17.91 2.11
C LEU A 129 -3.54 18.82 0.99
N ASP A 130 -2.63 19.74 1.32
CA ASP A 130 -2.06 20.66 0.33
C ASP A 130 -1.27 19.91 -0.75
N GLN A 131 -0.54 18.86 -0.37
CA GLN A 131 0.16 18.02 -1.35
C GLN A 131 -0.82 17.27 -2.24
N LEU A 132 -1.89 16.69 -1.67
CA LEU A 132 -2.93 16.02 -2.46
C LEU A 132 -3.59 16.99 -3.45
N LYS A 133 -3.88 18.21 -3.02
CA LYS A 133 -4.44 19.27 -3.91
C LYS A 133 -3.46 19.64 -5.01
N GLN A 134 -2.18 19.79 -4.69
CA GLN A 134 -1.13 20.11 -5.66
C GLN A 134 -0.99 19.01 -6.72
N TRP A 135 -0.97 17.74 -6.30
CA TRP A 135 -0.83 16.59 -7.22
C TRP A 135 -2.12 16.31 -8.00
N GLY A 136 -3.26 16.41 -7.31
CA GLY A 136 -4.55 16.05 -7.88
C GLY A 136 -5.10 17.10 -8.85
N GLY A 137 -4.78 18.39 -8.62
CA GLY A 137 -5.31 19.48 -9.43
C GLY A 137 -6.83 19.35 -9.61
N GLU A 138 -7.30 19.47 -10.85
CA GLU A 138 -8.73 19.33 -11.19
C GLU A 138 -9.26 17.90 -11.05
N SER A 139 -8.39 16.89 -11.04
CA SER A 139 -8.78 15.48 -10.87
C SER A 139 -9.19 15.15 -9.43
N TYR A 140 -8.77 15.95 -8.44
CA TYR A 140 -9.09 15.74 -7.04
C TYR A 140 -10.26 16.61 -6.60
N THR A 141 -11.42 16.00 -6.36
CA THR A 141 -12.66 16.70 -6.05
C THR A 141 -13.20 16.41 -4.64
N ASN A 142 -12.47 15.66 -3.81
CA ASN A 142 -12.96 15.18 -2.51
C ASN A 142 -12.08 15.66 -1.33
N GLU A 143 -11.81 16.96 -1.24
CA GLU A 143 -11.09 17.53 -0.09
C GLU A 143 -11.78 17.23 1.25
N ALA A 144 -13.12 17.19 1.27
CA ALA A 144 -13.90 16.87 2.46
C ALA A 144 -13.73 15.43 2.95
N GLY A 145 -13.26 14.53 2.08
CA GLY A 145 -12.93 13.15 2.42
C GLY A 145 -11.56 12.98 3.07
N PHE A 146 -10.72 14.02 3.06
CA PHE A 146 -9.42 13.97 3.72
C PHE A 146 -9.56 13.91 5.25
N ILE A 147 -8.83 12.98 5.86
CA ILE A 147 -8.78 12.82 7.32
C ILE A 147 -7.32 12.92 7.77
N GLU A 148 -7.03 13.83 8.66
CA GLU A 148 -5.71 14.03 9.25
C GLU A 148 -5.38 12.91 10.26
N LYS A 149 -4.98 11.74 9.72
CA LYS A 149 -4.56 10.55 10.46
C LYS A 149 -3.38 9.91 9.74
N GLN A 150 -2.65 9.05 10.45
CA GLN A 150 -1.52 8.32 9.88
C GLN A 150 -1.95 7.35 8.77
N ALA A 151 -3.11 6.69 8.94
CA ALA A 151 -3.72 5.85 7.92
C ALA A 151 -5.25 5.92 8.01
N VAL A 152 -5.90 5.76 6.87
CA VAL A 152 -7.37 5.73 6.74
C VAL A 152 -7.74 4.58 5.81
N SER A 153 -8.72 3.79 6.24
CA SER A 153 -9.33 2.72 5.45
C SER A 153 -10.78 3.07 5.17
N ASP A 154 -11.18 3.05 3.91
CA ASP A 154 -12.59 3.20 3.50
C ASP A 154 -12.84 2.38 2.23
N LYS A 155 -13.97 1.67 2.21
CA LYS A 155 -14.29 0.67 1.17
C LYS A 155 -13.10 -0.30 1.00
N ASN A 156 -12.58 -0.43 -0.21
CA ASN A 156 -11.46 -1.31 -0.54
C ASN A 156 -10.12 -0.54 -0.67
N ILE A 157 -10.01 0.66 -0.12
CA ILE A 157 -8.80 1.49 -0.23
C ILE A 157 -8.28 1.81 1.17
N VAL A 158 -6.98 1.60 1.36
CA VAL A 158 -6.23 2.09 2.52
C VAL A 158 -5.20 3.10 2.03
N THR A 159 -5.21 4.29 2.60
CA THR A 159 -4.19 5.32 2.35
C THR A 159 -3.45 5.67 3.63
N ALA A 160 -2.19 6.07 3.52
CA ALA A 160 -1.38 6.51 4.65
C ALA A 160 -0.38 7.59 4.25
N ASN A 161 0.09 8.35 5.24
CA ASN A 161 1.28 9.19 5.06
C ASN A 161 2.57 8.37 5.20
N GLY A 162 3.71 8.90 4.74
CA GLY A 162 4.97 8.17 4.64
C GLY A 162 5.61 7.77 5.98
N VAL A 163 5.12 8.28 7.11
CA VAL A 163 5.56 7.88 8.45
C VAL A 163 4.55 6.99 9.16
N GLY A 164 3.36 6.79 8.55
CA GLY A 164 2.26 5.99 9.09
C GLY A 164 2.35 4.50 8.75
N TYR A 165 3.53 3.94 8.55
CA TYR A 165 3.74 2.56 8.08
C TYR A 165 3.18 1.49 9.04
N LEU A 166 3.16 1.74 10.35
CA LEU A 166 2.54 0.82 11.32
C LEU A 166 1.02 0.86 11.26
N GLU A 167 0.45 2.07 11.19
CA GLU A 167 -0.99 2.29 11.03
C GLU A 167 -1.47 1.75 9.68
N PHE A 168 -0.70 1.98 8.60
CA PHE A 168 -0.95 1.41 7.28
C PHE A 168 -1.00 -0.11 7.33
N THR A 169 0.00 -0.72 7.96
CA THR A 169 0.05 -2.17 8.15
C THR A 169 -1.18 -2.67 8.90
N ARG A 170 -1.54 -2.02 10.02
CA ARG A 170 -2.73 -2.39 10.81
C ARG A 170 -4.00 -2.35 9.96
N GLU A 171 -4.26 -1.25 9.26
CA GLU A 171 -5.46 -1.10 8.44
C GLU A 171 -5.50 -2.11 7.28
N MET A 172 -4.37 -2.38 6.64
CA MET A 172 -4.27 -3.40 5.60
C MET A 172 -4.53 -4.81 6.15
N LEU A 173 -3.96 -5.17 7.30
CA LEU A 173 -4.19 -6.47 7.93
C LEU A 173 -5.65 -6.67 8.35
N LEU A 174 -6.32 -5.61 8.85
CA LEU A 174 -7.73 -5.62 9.19
C LEU A 174 -8.60 -5.82 7.95
N LEU A 175 -8.36 -5.05 6.89
CA LEU A 175 -9.15 -5.12 5.67
C LEU A 175 -8.95 -6.46 4.94
N LEU A 176 -7.75 -7.00 4.95
CA LEU A 176 -7.42 -8.33 4.45
C LEU A 176 -7.94 -9.47 5.35
N GLN A 177 -8.40 -9.17 6.56
CA GLN A 177 -8.76 -10.17 7.57
C GLN A 177 -7.64 -11.20 7.81
N ALA A 178 -6.40 -10.69 7.88
CA ALA A 178 -5.21 -11.52 8.02
C ALA A 178 -5.18 -12.29 9.34
N ASN A 179 -5.75 -11.72 10.39
CA ASN A 179 -5.99 -12.35 11.70
C ASN A 179 -7.21 -11.68 12.36
N SER A 180 -7.54 -12.06 13.61
CA SER A 180 -8.62 -11.38 14.36
C SER A 180 -8.20 -9.93 14.69
N PRO A 181 -9.16 -9.00 14.83
CA PRO A 181 -8.88 -7.62 15.19
C PRO A 181 -8.06 -7.47 16.48
N GLU A 182 -8.32 -8.33 17.48
CA GLU A 182 -7.62 -8.33 18.77
C GLU A 182 -6.15 -8.70 18.62
N VAL A 183 -5.86 -9.70 17.80
CA VAL A 183 -4.48 -10.13 17.50
C VAL A 183 -3.73 -9.06 16.74
N ILE A 184 -4.38 -8.43 15.75
CA ILE A 184 -3.78 -7.32 14.98
C ILE A 184 -3.53 -6.10 15.89
N ALA A 185 -4.45 -5.79 16.82
CA ALA A 185 -4.24 -4.72 17.79
C ALA A 185 -3.05 -4.99 18.70
N GLY A 186 -2.90 -6.23 19.21
CA GLY A 186 -1.74 -6.63 20.02
C GLY A 186 -0.42 -6.54 19.26
N TRP A 187 -0.41 -6.94 17.99
CA TRP A 187 0.74 -6.79 17.09
C TRP A 187 1.12 -5.31 16.94
N TYR A 188 0.12 -4.46 16.64
CA TYR A 188 0.35 -3.02 16.49
C TYR A 188 0.89 -2.38 17.79
N ASP A 189 0.30 -2.70 18.95
CA ASP A 189 0.74 -2.19 20.24
C ASP A 189 2.18 -2.58 20.55
N PHE A 190 2.57 -3.82 20.24
CA PHE A 190 3.94 -4.27 20.42
C PHE A 190 4.93 -3.43 19.59
N PHE A 191 4.68 -3.28 18.28
CA PHE A 191 5.58 -2.50 17.43
C PHE A 191 5.54 -1.00 17.72
N LYS A 192 4.40 -0.47 18.17
CA LYS A 192 4.25 0.94 18.50
C LYS A 192 4.90 1.31 19.82
N ASN A 193 4.78 0.46 20.82
CA ASN A 193 5.20 0.75 22.20
C ASN A 193 6.46 -0.02 22.64
N GLY A 194 6.88 -1.04 21.89
CA GLY A 194 8.08 -1.83 22.16
C GLY A 194 7.95 -2.88 23.26
N TYR A 195 6.74 -3.13 23.79
CA TYR A 195 6.50 -4.07 24.90
C TYR A 195 5.30 -4.97 24.64
N PHE A 196 5.41 -6.24 25.02
CA PHE A 196 4.23 -7.08 25.26
C PHE A 196 3.61 -6.69 26.61
N LYS A 197 2.31 -6.46 26.63
CA LYS A 197 1.52 -6.22 27.85
C LYS A 197 0.79 -7.48 28.26
#